data_29b257d56c5f578539168b2125c1699e
#
_entry.id   29b257d56c5f578539168b2125c1699e
#
_cell.length_a   1.000
_cell.length_b   1.000
_cell.length_c   1.000
_cell.angle_alpha   90.00
_cell.angle_beta   90.00
_cell.angle_gamma   90.00
#
_symmetry.space_group_name_H-M   'P 1'
#
loop_
_entity.id
_entity.type
_entity.pdbx_description
1 polymer ?
#
loop_
_entity_poly.entity_id
_entity_poly.type
_entity_poly.pdbx_seq_one_letter_code
_entity_poly.pdbx_strand_id
1 'polypeptide(L)'
;MLHYRLHQDNRKTSKHKGNWYGHIVTRNTYDIEALAQYMANHNTPFSKGTIKGILTDMVASVRELNLAGNPVKIDDLAIFSLGFSSQGVKDANDYNPQKHISRFRLRARATGALSPKRLEKVVRIAEASDYKSPRTHMPETSTPKENPSDPSSGPVSA
;
A
#
# COMPACT_ATOMS: atom_id res chain seq x y z
N MET A 1 -1.19 14.65 -4.81
CA MET A 1 -1.90 14.97 -3.57
C MET A 1 -2.97 13.93 -3.34
N LEU A 2 -3.05 13.33 -2.14
CA LEU A 2 -4.14 12.42 -1.76
C LEU A 2 -5.32 13.24 -1.24
N HIS A 3 -6.54 12.80 -1.60
CA HIS A 3 -7.76 13.40 -1.07
C HIS A 3 -8.42 12.46 -0.08
N TYR A 4 -9.04 13.03 0.96
CA TYR A 4 -9.83 12.29 1.92
C TYR A 4 -11.21 12.91 2.08
N ARG A 5 -12.18 12.12 2.55
CA ARG A 5 -13.49 12.57 3.03
C ARG A 5 -13.67 12.17 4.48
N LEU A 6 -14.40 12.95 5.22
CA LEU A 6 -14.78 12.62 6.58
C LEU A 6 -16.00 11.71 6.58
N HIS A 7 -15.93 10.67 7.39
CA HIS A 7 -17.02 9.72 7.62
C HIS A 7 -17.25 9.53 9.10
N GLN A 8 -18.52 9.57 9.54
CA GLN A 8 -18.88 9.34 10.94
C GLN A 8 -19.12 7.86 11.20
N ASP A 9 -18.59 7.33 12.30
CA ASP A 9 -18.88 5.96 12.72
C ASP A 9 -20.29 5.86 13.31
N ASN A 10 -21.21 5.37 12.49
CA ASN A 10 -22.62 5.18 12.86
C ASN A 10 -22.96 3.73 13.25
N ARG A 11 -21.96 2.84 13.39
CA ARG A 11 -22.19 1.45 13.77
C ARG A 11 -22.77 1.36 15.18
N LYS A 12 -23.87 0.62 15.33
CA LYS A 12 -24.61 0.52 16.63
C LYS A 12 -23.74 -0.09 17.74
N THR A 13 -22.84 -1.02 17.40
CA THR A 13 -22.00 -1.79 18.34
C THR A 13 -20.60 -1.19 18.55
N SER A 14 -20.28 -0.07 17.92
CA SER A 14 -18.97 0.55 18.03
C SER A 14 -18.83 1.32 19.33
N LYS A 15 -17.72 1.10 20.04
CA LYS A 15 -17.30 1.93 21.20
C LYS A 15 -16.98 3.38 20.82
N HIS A 16 -16.79 3.64 19.52
CA HIS A 16 -16.41 4.94 18.98
C HIS A 16 -17.53 5.55 18.12
N LYS A 17 -18.77 5.13 18.34
CA LYS A 17 -19.94 5.67 17.63
C LYS A 17 -19.99 7.20 17.78
N GLY A 18 -20.19 7.87 16.66
CA GLY A 18 -20.23 9.34 16.61
C GLY A 18 -18.87 9.99 16.27
N ASN A 19 -17.74 9.26 16.37
CA ASN A 19 -16.44 9.79 15.98
C ASN A 19 -16.31 9.93 14.46
N TRP A 20 -15.57 10.94 14.03
CA TRP A 20 -15.28 11.20 12.64
C TRP A 20 -13.91 10.65 12.24
N TYR A 21 -13.84 10.02 11.08
CA TYR A 21 -12.62 9.42 10.53
C TYR A 21 -12.39 9.91 9.10
N GLY A 22 -11.12 10.19 8.77
CA GLY A 22 -10.72 10.48 7.41
C GLY A 22 -10.54 9.19 6.60
N HIS A 23 -11.22 9.08 5.47
CA HIS A 23 -11.08 7.97 4.52
C HIS A 23 -10.51 8.50 3.22
N ILE A 24 -9.48 7.82 2.69
CA ILE A 24 -8.89 8.15 1.39
C ILE A 24 -9.94 8.01 0.29
N VAL A 25 -10.01 9.02 -0.58
CA VAL A 25 -10.83 8.95 -1.79
C VAL A 25 -10.07 8.15 -2.84
N THR A 26 -10.49 6.90 -3.05
CA THR A 26 -9.97 6.07 -4.14
C THR A 26 -10.64 6.50 -5.43
N ARG A 27 -9.83 6.81 -6.44
CA ARG A 27 -10.32 7.15 -7.79
C ARG A 27 -10.39 5.89 -8.65
N ASN A 28 -9.52 5.77 -9.63
CA ASN A 28 -9.51 4.64 -10.55
C ASN A 28 -8.56 3.54 -10.08
N THR A 29 -8.92 2.29 -10.29
CA THR A 29 -8.00 1.17 -10.17
C THR A 29 -7.34 0.95 -11.53
N TYR A 30 -6.01 0.93 -11.55
CA TYR A 30 -5.23 0.63 -12.75
C TYR A 30 -4.93 -0.87 -12.76
N ASP A 31 -5.39 -1.57 -13.78
CA ASP A 31 -4.98 -2.94 -14.07
C ASP A 31 -3.63 -2.96 -14.81
N ILE A 32 -3.12 -4.15 -15.15
CA ILE A 32 -1.84 -4.29 -15.87
C ILE A 32 -1.88 -3.58 -17.24
N GLU A 33 -3.03 -3.60 -17.92
CA GLU A 33 -3.20 -2.96 -19.22
C GLU A 33 -3.09 -1.42 -19.11
N ALA A 34 -3.83 -0.85 -18.15
CA ALA A 34 -3.81 0.59 -17.89
C ALA A 34 -2.44 1.05 -17.35
N LEU A 35 -1.80 0.22 -16.50
CA LEU A 35 -0.45 0.51 -16.00
C LEU A 35 0.57 0.49 -17.14
N ALA A 36 0.53 -0.50 -18.03
CA ALA A 36 1.42 -0.58 -19.18
C ALA A 36 1.23 0.63 -20.13
N GLN A 37 -0.01 1.07 -20.34
CA GLN A 37 -0.30 2.28 -21.11
C GLN A 37 0.26 3.54 -20.43
N TYR A 38 0.07 3.65 -19.12
CA TYR A 38 0.62 4.76 -18.34
C TYR A 38 2.15 4.82 -18.44
N MET A 39 2.83 3.68 -18.29
CA MET A 39 4.28 3.58 -18.42
C MET A 39 4.76 3.92 -19.83
N ALA A 40 4.08 3.43 -20.87
CA ALA A 40 4.43 3.72 -22.26
C ALA A 40 4.35 5.22 -22.59
N ASN A 41 3.46 5.97 -21.93
CA ASN A 41 3.31 7.42 -22.11
C ASN A 41 4.40 8.22 -21.36
N HIS A 42 5.26 7.60 -20.54
CA HIS A 42 6.27 8.25 -19.70
C HIS A 42 7.69 8.08 -20.25
N ASN A 43 7.89 8.48 -21.51
CA ASN A 43 9.21 8.57 -22.16
C ASN A 43 10.06 7.30 -22.00
N THR A 44 9.48 6.13 -22.27
CA THR A 44 10.16 4.84 -22.31
C THR A 44 10.36 4.40 -23.78
N PRO A 45 11.47 3.69 -24.10
CA PRO A 45 11.68 3.13 -25.44
C PRO A 45 10.80 1.89 -25.71
N PHE A 46 10.10 1.39 -24.70
CA PHE A 46 9.33 0.15 -24.81
C PHE A 46 7.89 0.41 -25.24
N SER A 47 7.40 -0.44 -26.14
CA SER A 47 5.99 -0.44 -26.52
C SER A 47 5.10 -0.87 -25.35
N LYS A 48 3.84 -0.43 -25.33
CA LYS A 48 2.82 -0.89 -24.37
C LYS A 48 2.76 -2.43 -24.29
N GLY A 49 2.82 -3.12 -25.44
CA GLY A 49 2.78 -4.59 -25.51
C GLY A 49 3.96 -5.23 -24.81
N THR A 50 5.16 -4.70 -25.04
CA THR A 50 6.38 -5.15 -24.37
C THR A 50 6.30 -4.96 -22.86
N ILE A 51 5.87 -3.78 -22.40
CA ILE A 51 5.73 -3.49 -20.97
C ILE A 51 4.70 -4.44 -20.33
N LYS A 52 3.55 -4.63 -20.97
CA LYS A 52 2.51 -5.56 -20.50
C LYS A 52 3.04 -6.99 -20.36
N GLY A 53 3.81 -7.47 -21.35
CA GLY A 53 4.45 -8.79 -21.31
C GLY A 53 5.37 -8.91 -20.09
N ILE A 54 6.31 -7.98 -19.92
CA ILE A 54 7.24 -7.96 -18.79
C ILE A 54 6.52 -7.96 -17.43
N LEU A 55 5.48 -7.13 -17.29
CA LEU A 55 4.70 -7.08 -16.04
C LEU A 55 3.97 -8.39 -15.79
N THR A 56 3.45 -9.03 -16.82
CA THR A 56 2.76 -10.33 -16.71
C THR A 56 3.73 -11.42 -16.27
N ASP A 57 4.91 -11.47 -16.88
CA ASP A 57 5.96 -12.44 -16.54
C ASP A 57 6.50 -12.20 -15.13
N MET A 58 6.65 -10.95 -14.72
CA MET A 58 7.02 -10.58 -13.34
C MET A 58 6.01 -11.15 -12.33
N VAL A 59 4.71 -10.97 -12.57
CA VAL A 59 3.66 -11.49 -11.67
C VAL A 59 3.70 -13.02 -11.62
N ALA A 60 3.90 -13.69 -12.76
CA ALA A 60 4.02 -15.15 -12.84
C ALA A 60 5.23 -15.65 -12.04
N SER A 61 6.39 -15.01 -12.21
CA SER A 61 7.64 -15.34 -11.50
C SER A 61 7.53 -15.11 -9.98
N VAL A 62 6.93 -13.99 -9.56
CA VAL A 62 6.67 -13.72 -8.14
C VAL A 62 5.78 -14.81 -7.53
N ARG A 63 4.72 -15.22 -8.25
CA ARG A 63 3.83 -16.29 -7.82
C ARG A 63 4.58 -17.62 -7.68
N GLU A 64 5.36 -18.01 -8.66
CA GLU A 64 6.12 -19.27 -8.68
C GLU A 64 7.11 -19.32 -7.50
N LEU A 65 7.94 -18.30 -7.34
CA LEU A 65 8.91 -18.22 -6.27
C LEU A 65 8.25 -18.25 -4.88
N ASN A 66 7.14 -17.54 -4.71
CA ASN A 66 6.42 -17.55 -3.44
C ASN A 66 5.78 -18.92 -3.15
N LEU A 67 5.29 -19.64 -4.16
CA LEU A 67 4.79 -21.02 -3.99
C LEU A 67 5.90 -21.99 -3.61
N ALA A 68 7.12 -21.75 -4.07
CA ALA A 68 8.32 -22.49 -3.66
C ALA A 68 8.85 -22.07 -2.27
N GLY A 69 8.16 -21.15 -1.56
CA GLY A 69 8.54 -20.70 -0.22
C GLY A 69 9.56 -19.55 -0.20
N ASN A 70 9.91 -18.99 -1.36
CA ASN A 70 10.90 -17.92 -1.45
C ASN A 70 10.21 -16.55 -1.48
N PRO A 71 10.43 -15.66 -0.51
CA PRO A 71 10.00 -14.27 -0.59
C PRO A 71 10.69 -13.54 -1.74
N VAL A 72 9.94 -12.70 -2.44
CA VAL A 72 10.48 -11.88 -3.54
C VAL A 72 10.47 -10.42 -3.15
N LYS A 73 11.64 -9.79 -3.15
CA LYS A 73 11.78 -8.35 -2.92
C LYS A 73 11.86 -7.64 -4.28
N ILE A 74 10.97 -6.70 -4.49
CA ILE A 74 11.08 -5.70 -5.56
C ILE A 74 11.48 -4.40 -4.87
N ASP A 75 12.68 -3.90 -5.20
CA ASP A 75 13.21 -2.69 -4.57
C ASP A 75 12.27 -1.51 -4.78
N ASP A 76 12.19 -0.64 -3.77
CA ASP A 76 11.31 0.53 -3.72
C ASP A 76 9.81 0.25 -3.84
N LEU A 77 9.39 -1.03 -3.94
CA LEU A 77 7.99 -1.43 -3.98
C LEU A 77 7.61 -2.22 -2.72
N ALA A 78 7.91 -3.52 -2.70
CA ALA A 78 7.52 -4.38 -1.58
C ALA A 78 8.29 -5.71 -1.56
N ILE A 79 8.25 -6.37 -0.40
CA ILE A 79 8.57 -7.79 -0.26
C ILE A 79 7.27 -8.57 -0.28
N PHE A 80 7.15 -9.48 -1.24
CA PHE A 80 6.02 -10.39 -1.40
C PHE A 80 6.36 -11.74 -0.79
N SER A 81 5.44 -12.31 0.01
CA SER A 81 5.59 -13.61 0.63
C SER A 81 4.24 -14.27 0.86
N LEU A 82 4.20 -15.60 0.91
CA LEU A 82 3.00 -16.31 1.31
C LEU A 82 2.96 -16.50 2.84
N GLY A 83 1.76 -16.56 3.36
CA GLY A 83 1.49 -16.93 4.73
C GLY A 83 0.20 -17.72 4.84
N PHE A 84 0.06 -18.46 5.90
CA PHE A 84 -1.16 -19.20 6.23
C PHE A 84 -1.53 -18.99 7.71
N SER A 85 -2.74 -19.36 8.06
CA SER A 85 -3.16 -19.49 9.45
C SER A 85 -3.05 -20.95 9.88
N SER A 86 -2.55 -21.19 11.09
CA SER A 86 -2.47 -22.52 11.66
C SER A 86 -3.23 -22.58 13.00
N GLN A 87 -3.92 -23.69 13.22
CA GLN A 87 -4.47 -24.02 14.53
C GLN A 87 -3.44 -24.83 15.32
N GLY A 88 -3.26 -24.47 16.60
CA GLY A 88 -2.37 -25.20 17.49
C GLY A 88 -2.99 -26.50 18.00
N VAL A 89 -2.13 -27.48 18.28
CA VAL A 89 -2.45 -28.75 18.96
C VAL A 89 -1.55 -28.88 20.17
N LYS A 90 -1.96 -29.70 21.17
CA LYS A 90 -1.18 -29.89 22.38
C LYS A 90 0.01 -30.86 22.17
N ASP A 91 -0.19 -31.92 21.40
CA ASP A 91 0.86 -32.85 20.99
C ASP A 91 1.21 -32.63 19.50
N ALA A 92 2.50 -32.55 19.21
CA ALA A 92 2.98 -32.35 17.82
C ALA A 92 2.59 -33.53 16.91
N ASN A 93 2.45 -34.75 17.48
CA ASN A 93 2.01 -35.92 16.72
C ASN A 93 0.56 -35.82 16.20
N ASP A 94 -0.25 -35.02 16.87
CA ASP A 94 -1.65 -34.78 16.47
C ASP A 94 -1.76 -33.71 15.32
N TYR A 95 -0.63 -33.07 14.98
CA TYR A 95 -0.66 -32.03 13.97
C TYR A 95 -0.83 -32.60 12.57
N ASN A 96 -1.96 -32.25 11.96
CA ASN A 96 -2.27 -32.61 10.57
C ASN A 96 -2.35 -31.32 9.72
N PRO A 97 -1.43 -31.13 8.76
CA PRO A 97 -1.43 -29.92 7.93
C PRO A 97 -2.76 -29.68 7.20
N GLN A 98 -3.41 -30.73 6.70
CA GLN A 98 -4.67 -30.61 5.95
C GLN A 98 -5.83 -30.13 6.84
N LYS A 99 -5.79 -30.41 8.14
CA LYS A 99 -6.84 -30.00 9.09
C LYS A 99 -6.51 -28.66 9.75
N HIS A 100 -5.21 -28.44 10.06
CA HIS A 100 -4.80 -27.34 10.92
C HIS A 100 -4.25 -26.13 10.16
N ILE A 101 -3.88 -26.27 8.87
CA ILE A 101 -3.47 -25.15 8.02
C ILE A 101 -4.65 -24.65 7.19
N SER A 102 -4.87 -23.35 7.22
CA SER A 102 -5.94 -22.70 6.47
C SER A 102 -5.58 -21.28 6.08
N ARG A 103 -6.44 -20.65 5.27
CA ARG A 103 -6.37 -19.21 4.94
C ARG A 103 -4.99 -18.78 4.41
N PHE A 104 -4.57 -19.40 3.31
CA PHE A 104 -3.41 -18.93 2.57
C PHE A 104 -3.62 -17.51 2.07
N ARG A 105 -2.60 -16.66 2.21
CA ARG A 105 -2.67 -15.25 1.83
C ARG A 105 -1.33 -14.75 1.34
N LEU A 106 -1.38 -13.88 0.34
CA LEU A 106 -0.24 -13.08 -0.06
C LEU A 106 -0.04 -11.96 0.97
N ARG A 107 1.20 -11.78 1.42
CA ARG A 107 1.64 -10.64 2.22
C ARG A 107 2.52 -9.77 1.34
N ALA A 108 2.26 -8.47 1.33
CA ALA A 108 3.09 -7.47 0.71
C ALA A 108 3.53 -6.45 1.76
N ARG A 109 4.83 -6.31 1.98
CA ARG A 109 5.39 -5.35 2.93
C ARG A 109 6.17 -4.30 2.16
N ALA A 110 5.68 -3.08 2.15
CA ALA A 110 6.31 -1.96 1.46
C ALA A 110 7.78 -1.74 1.87
N THR A 111 8.62 -1.39 0.90
CA THR A 111 10.06 -1.14 1.09
C THR A 111 10.48 0.14 0.38
N GLY A 112 11.68 0.62 0.67
CA GLY A 112 12.30 1.76 -0.01
C GLY A 112 11.41 2.99 -0.06
N ALA A 113 11.13 3.49 -1.25
CA ALA A 113 10.33 4.69 -1.49
C ALA A 113 8.89 4.60 -0.97
N LEU A 114 8.30 3.39 -0.97
CA LEU A 114 6.94 3.16 -0.47
C LEU A 114 6.87 2.77 1.01
N SER A 115 8.01 2.77 1.72
CA SER A 115 8.00 2.53 3.17
C SER A 115 7.22 3.61 3.93
N PRO A 116 6.55 3.30 5.07
CA PRO A 116 5.77 4.27 5.83
C PRO A 116 6.55 5.54 6.16
N LYS A 117 7.79 5.42 6.63
CA LYS A 117 8.66 6.56 6.97
C LYS A 117 8.95 7.48 5.78
N ARG A 118 9.07 6.92 4.57
CA ARG A 118 9.29 7.71 3.34
C ARG A 118 7.98 8.37 2.88
N LEU A 119 6.87 7.64 2.92
CA LEU A 119 5.55 8.16 2.56
C LEU A 119 5.14 9.33 3.45
N GLU A 120 5.38 9.27 4.76
CA GLU A 120 5.10 10.37 5.69
C GLU A 120 5.81 11.68 5.32
N LYS A 121 7.00 11.59 4.69
CA LYS A 121 7.78 12.76 4.27
C LYS A 121 7.29 13.38 2.95
N VAL A 122 6.63 12.64 2.09
CA VAL A 122 6.30 13.09 0.73
C VAL A 122 4.81 13.25 0.47
N VAL A 123 3.98 12.57 1.25
CA VAL A 123 2.53 12.59 1.05
C VAL A 123 1.94 13.92 1.49
N ARG A 124 1.26 14.60 0.56
CA ARG A 124 0.41 15.76 0.84
C ARG A 124 -1.03 15.32 0.79
N ILE A 125 -1.82 15.72 1.78
CA ILE A 125 -3.23 15.37 1.89
C ILE A 125 -4.10 16.63 1.93
N ALA A 126 -5.25 16.55 1.28
CA ALA A 126 -6.27 17.59 1.33
C ALA A 126 -7.67 16.97 1.43
N GLU A 127 -8.60 17.70 2.00
CA GLU A 127 -10.00 17.29 1.97
C GLU A 127 -10.54 17.40 0.55
N ALA A 128 -11.37 16.43 0.14
CA ALA A 128 -11.98 16.45 -1.18
C ALA A 128 -13.01 17.57 -1.27
N SER A 129 -13.06 18.27 -2.39
CA SER A 129 -14.01 19.36 -2.63
C SER A 129 -15.34 18.91 -3.24
N ASP A 130 -15.41 17.67 -3.69
CA ASP A 130 -16.54 17.09 -4.43
C ASP A 130 -17.63 16.47 -3.52
N TYR A 131 -17.66 16.84 -2.24
CA TYR A 131 -18.71 16.45 -1.29
C TYR A 131 -18.99 17.59 -0.29
N LYS A 132 -20.14 17.53 0.38
CA LYS A 132 -20.48 18.48 1.44
C LYS A 132 -19.72 18.09 2.71
N SER A 133 -18.66 18.83 3.02
CA SER A 133 -17.91 18.62 4.25
C SER A 133 -18.77 18.89 5.48
N PRO A 134 -18.67 18.05 6.53
CA PRO A 134 -19.31 18.34 7.82
C PRO A 134 -18.61 19.45 8.60
N ARG A 135 -17.49 19.98 8.12
CA ARG A 135 -16.73 21.05 8.79
C ARG A 135 -17.30 22.41 8.47
N THR A 136 -17.22 23.29 9.45
CA THR A 136 -17.57 24.71 9.28
C THR A 136 -16.42 25.47 8.62
N HIS A 137 -15.16 25.05 8.86
CA HIS A 137 -13.97 25.64 8.26
C HIS A 137 -13.08 24.52 7.69
N MET A 138 -12.55 24.73 6.48
CA MET A 138 -11.58 23.81 5.87
C MET A 138 -10.22 24.00 6.52
N PRO A 139 -9.52 22.92 6.93
CA PRO A 139 -8.15 23.01 7.41
C PRO A 139 -7.22 23.35 6.24
N GLU A 140 -6.11 24.01 6.54
CA GLU A 140 -5.05 24.18 5.57
C GLU A 140 -4.54 22.83 5.07
N THR A 141 -4.05 22.78 3.82
CA THR A 141 -3.45 21.57 3.24
C THR A 141 -2.24 21.18 4.06
N SER A 142 -2.20 19.94 4.56
CA SER A 142 -1.04 19.50 5.34
C SER A 142 0.22 19.45 4.47
N THR A 143 1.26 20.16 4.88
CA THR A 143 2.62 19.99 4.40
C THR A 143 3.23 18.69 4.98
N PRO A 144 4.20 18.06 4.30
CA PRO A 144 4.92 16.92 4.85
C PRO A 144 5.52 17.28 6.21
N LYS A 145 5.43 16.38 7.18
CA LYS A 145 6.05 16.58 8.49
C LYS A 145 7.56 16.60 8.33
N GLU A 146 8.22 17.74 8.59
CA GLU A 146 9.66 17.79 8.78
C GLU A 146 10.01 17.04 10.06
N ASN A 147 10.95 16.12 9.95
CA ASN A 147 11.46 15.38 11.10
C ASN A 147 12.65 16.17 11.67
N PRO A 148 12.63 16.66 12.92
CA PRO A 148 13.72 17.50 13.47
C PRO A 148 15.04 16.77 13.72
N SER A 149 15.20 15.52 13.29
CA SER A 149 16.36 14.67 13.57
C SER A 149 17.13 14.19 12.32
N ASP A 150 17.17 14.96 11.23
CA ASP A 150 18.02 14.63 10.07
C ASP A 150 19.24 15.61 10.06
N PRO A 151 20.46 15.16 10.44
CA PRO A 151 21.64 16.04 10.52
C PRO A 151 22.30 16.34 9.17
N SER A 152 21.61 16.13 8.03
CA SER A 152 22.20 16.31 6.70
C SER A 152 21.83 17.62 5.99
N SER A 153 21.27 18.62 6.65
CA SER A 153 21.05 19.96 6.11
C SER A 153 22.04 20.97 6.71
N GLY A 154 23.35 20.73 6.53
CA GLY A 154 24.36 21.76 6.69
C GLY A 154 24.44 22.61 5.42
N PRO A 155 24.66 23.96 5.53
CA PRO A 155 24.78 24.82 4.36
C PRO A 155 26.06 24.47 3.60
N VAL A 156 25.94 24.19 2.31
CA VAL A 156 27.09 24.13 1.40
C VAL A 156 27.53 25.58 1.18
N SER A 157 28.56 25.98 1.89
CA SER A 157 29.25 27.25 1.65
C SER A 157 30.05 27.16 0.37
N ALA A 158 30.00 28.25 -0.38
CA ALA A 158 30.64 28.63 -1.65
C ALA A 158 31.99 27.99 -2.01
#